data_a37ccb1bfa018bf04a397a09f03e6d18
#
_entry.id   a37ccb1bfa018bf04a397a09f03e6d18
#
_cell.length_a   1.000
_cell.length_b   1.000
_cell.length_c   1.000
_cell.angle_alpha   90.00
_cell.angle_beta   90.00
_cell.angle_gamma   90.00
#
_symmetry.space_group_name_H-M   'P 1'
#
loop_
_entity.id
_entity.type
_entity.pdbx_description
1 polymer ?
#
loop_
_entity_poly.entity_id
_entity_poly.type
_entity_poly.pdbx_seq_one_letter_code
_entity_poly.pdbx_strand_id
1 'polypeptide(L)'
;MKMTLAAAALLLAAASAHAALSKDDVKQVLQKNPDILLDVLKENKKALFEIVNQAAQEEQARRQKEEEEAEKREFDESFKNPKSADLSNAHIRGDKGAKYTLVEYSDFQCPYCSKGYQNVEVLRKKYGKNLRFAYKNLPLPFHPQAMPAATYFEAAALQSMDKAWQLHDMMFQNQANLGEDFYKDAAKKIGLDWAKLEKDAKSDAVKKKIEADMEEAKKFGFQGTPGFLLNGVPVKGAYPVEFFDQIIARLEGKGDK
;
A
#
# COMPACT_ATOMS: atom_id res chain seq x y z
N MET A 1 -58.98 -80.03 -52.78
CA MET A 1 -59.59 -79.02 -51.90
C MET A 1 -58.81 -79.06 -50.55
N LYS A 2 -58.00 -78.03 -50.33
CA LYS A 2 -57.68 -77.51 -49.03
C LYS A 2 -56.71 -76.34 -49.28
N MET A 3 -57.18 -75.12 -49.12
CA MET A 3 -56.45 -73.91 -49.17
C MET A 3 -55.68 -73.73 -47.80
N THR A 4 -54.43 -73.54 -47.89
CA THR A 4 -53.64 -73.13 -46.70
C THR A 4 -53.15 -71.70 -46.90
N LEU A 5 -53.72 -70.76 -46.11
CA LEU A 5 -53.25 -69.36 -46.01
C LEU A 5 -51.90 -69.34 -45.34
N ALA A 6 -50.92 -68.80 -46.00
CA ALA A 6 -49.63 -68.42 -45.38
C ALA A 6 -49.75 -66.97 -44.95
N ALA A 7 -49.78 -66.71 -43.64
CA ALA A 7 -49.72 -65.41 -43.05
C ALA A 7 -48.23 -64.98 -42.95
N ALA A 8 -47.85 -64.00 -43.74
CA ALA A 8 -46.52 -63.34 -43.67
C ALA A 8 -46.56 -62.29 -42.57
N ALA A 9 -45.95 -62.62 -41.43
CA ALA A 9 -45.69 -61.64 -40.37
C ALA A 9 -44.52 -60.75 -40.75
N LEU A 10 -44.77 -59.50 -41.17
CA LEU A 10 -43.73 -58.45 -41.27
C LEU A 10 -43.40 -57.99 -39.89
N LEU A 11 -42.26 -58.41 -39.33
CA LEU A 11 -41.61 -57.81 -38.19
C LEU A 11 -40.88 -56.53 -38.63
N LEU A 12 -41.54 -55.36 -38.44
CA LEU A 12 -40.84 -54.08 -38.50
C LEU A 12 -39.96 -53.94 -37.25
N ALA A 13 -38.69 -54.26 -37.35
CA ALA A 13 -37.70 -53.86 -36.35
C ALA A 13 -37.44 -52.36 -36.49
N ALA A 14 -38.14 -51.54 -35.72
CA ALA A 14 -37.79 -50.15 -35.55
C ALA A 14 -36.52 -50.07 -34.69
N ALA A 15 -35.37 -50.09 -35.35
CA ALA A 15 -34.12 -49.73 -34.73
C ALA A 15 -34.14 -48.21 -34.46
N SER A 16 -34.52 -47.85 -33.24
CA SER A 16 -34.35 -46.47 -32.75
C SER A 16 -32.84 -46.18 -32.61
N ALA A 17 -32.25 -45.73 -33.70
CA ALA A 17 -30.90 -45.18 -33.67
C ALA A 17 -30.93 -43.89 -32.83
N HIS A 18 -30.62 -43.97 -31.57
CA HIS A 18 -30.32 -42.79 -30.77
C HIS A 18 -28.97 -42.28 -31.25
N ALA A 19 -29.01 -41.47 -32.31
CA ALA A 19 -27.82 -40.71 -32.70
C ALA A 19 -27.50 -39.76 -31.52
N ALA A 20 -26.37 -40.02 -30.85
CA ALA A 20 -25.90 -39.11 -29.84
C ALA A 20 -25.72 -37.74 -30.46
N LEU A 21 -26.37 -36.72 -29.92
CA LEU A 21 -26.21 -35.34 -30.36
C LEU A 21 -24.75 -34.95 -30.36
N SER A 22 -24.24 -34.44 -31.46
CA SER A 22 -22.89 -33.89 -31.54
C SER A 22 -22.80 -32.60 -30.71
N LYS A 23 -21.60 -32.17 -30.33
CA LYS A 23 -21.39 -30.88 -29.65
C LYS A 23 -21.91 -29.71 -30.48
N ASP A 24 -21.83 -29.81 -31.81
CA ASP A 24 -22.31 -28.77 -32.74
C ASP A 24 -23.84 -28.72 -32.79
N ASP A 25 -24.53 -29.87 -32.72
CA ASP A 25 -25.98 -29.91 -32.63
C ASP A 25 -26.48 -29.27 -31.33
N VAL A 26 -25.83 -29.57 -30.17
CA VAL A 26 -26.16 -28.94 -28.90
C VAL A 26 -25.95 -27.42 -28.97
N LYS A 27 -24.82 -26.97 -29.53
CA LYS A 27 -24.51 -25.54 -29.66
C LYS A 27 -25.57 -24.83 -30.57
N GLN A 28 -25.99 -25.42 -31.67
CA GLN A 28 -27.02 -24.87 -32.50
C GLN A 28 -28.38 -24.78 -31.79
N VAL A 29 -28.74 -25.79 -31.04
CA VAL A 29 -30.00 -25.79 -30.24
C VAL A 29 -30.00 -24.66 -29.25
N LEU A 30 -28.89 -24.49 -28.49
CA LEU A 30 -28.76 -23.43 -27.49
C LEU A 30 -28.74 -22.03 -28.14
N GLN A 31 -28.11 -21.87 -29.30
CA GLN A 31 -28.09 -20.60 -30.01
C GLN A 31 -29.46 -20.19 -30.53
N LYS A 32 -30.28 -21.17 -30.97
CA LYS A 32 -31.64 -20.92 -31.46
C LYS A 32 -32.67 -20.74 -30.33
N ASN A 33 -32.39 -21.25 -29.14
CA ASN A 33 -33.27 -21.25 -27.98
C ASN A 33 -32.51 -20.81 -26.75
N PRO A 34 -32.11 -19.51 -26.63
CA PRO A 34 -31.28 -19.01 -25.50
C PRO A 34 -32.02 -19.08 -24.14
N ASP A 35 -33.35 -19.13 -24.17
CA ASP A 35 -34.23 -19.33 -23.01
C ASP A 35 -33.96 -20.66 -22.31
N ILE A 36 -33.65 -21.73 -23.02
CA ILE A 36 -33.32 -23.04 -22.42
C ILE A 36 -32.12 -22.91 -21.47
N LEU A 37 -31.04 -22.20 -21.90
CA LEU A 37 -29.87 -21.98 -21.07
C LEU A 37 -30.21 -21.13 -19.85
N LEU A 38 -31.00 -20.07 -20.05
CA LEU A 38 -31.42 -19.18 -18.95
C LEU A 38 -32.28 -19.90 -17.92
N ASP A 39 -33.16 -20.79 -18.34
CA ASP A 39 -34.02 -21.54 -17.43
C ASP A 39 -33.20 -22.58 -16.64
N VAL A 40 -32.29 -23.30 -17.28
CA VAL A 40 -31.34 -24.19 -16.59
C VAL A 40 -30.49 -23.43 -15.55
N LEU A 41 -30.00 -22.22 -15.88
CA LEU A 41 -29.26 -21.39 -14.94
C LEU A 41 -30.12 -20.89 -13.77
N LYS A 42 -31.40 -20.53 -14.03
CA LYS A 42 -32.35 -20.11 -13.00
C LYS A 42 -32.70 -21.26 -12.04
N GLU A 43 -32.92 -22.46 -12.57
CA GLU A 43 -33.20 -23.64 -11.78
C GLU A 43 -32.00 -24.03 -10.88
N ASN A 44 -30.79 -23.84 -11.40
CA ASN A 44 -29.53 -24.16 -10.70
C ASN A 44 -28.83 -22.93 -10.12
N LYS A 45 -29.55 -21.82 -9.86
CA LYS A 45 -28.98 -20.53 -9.41
C LYS A 45 -28.08 -20.64 -8.18
N LYS A 46 -28.40 -21.54 -7.23
CA LYS A 46 -27.60 -21.74 -6.03
C LYS A 46 -26.23 -22.35 -6.37
N ALA A 47 -26.21 -23.41 -7.17
CA ALA A 47 -24.97 -24.04 -7.62
C ALA A 47 -24.12 -23.09 -8.47
N LEU A 48 -24.76 -22.31 -9.38
CA LEU A 48 -24.09 -21.28 -10.16
C LEU A 48 -23.45 -20.23 -9.25
N PHE A 49 -24.18 -19.74 -8.25
CA PHE A 49 -23.66 -18.76 -7.30
C PHE A 49 -22.47 -19.29 -6.50
N GLU A 50 -22.54 -20.55 -6.06
CA GLU A 50 -21.41 -21.21 -5.36
C GLU A 50 -20.19 -21.32 -6.27
N ILE A 51 -20.34 -21.73 -7.53
CA ILE A 51 -19.24 -21.81 -8.53
C ILE A 51 -18.62 -20.44 -8.76
N VAL A 52 -19.45 -19.40 -8.97
CA VAL A 52 -18.96 -18.03 -9.22
C VAL A 52 -18.22 -17.48 -7.99
N ASN A 53 -18.75 -17.70 -6.79
CA ASN A 53 -18.06 -17.27 -5.56
C ASN A 53 -16.75 -18.01 -5.34
N GLN A 54 -16.72 -19.31 -5.58
CA GLN A 54 -15.49 -20.10 -5.48
C GLN A 54 -14.43 -19.59 -6.48
N ALA A 55 -14.82 -19.40 -7.74
CA ALA A 55 -13.92 -18.86 -8.78
C ALA A 55 -13.42 -17.46 -8.42
N ALA A 56 -14.27 -16.60 -7.85
CA ALA A 56 -13.87 -15.27 -7.39
C ALA A 56 -12.88 -15.33 -6.22
N GLN A 57 -13.07 -16.23 -5.27
CA GLN A 57 -12.16 -16.44 -4.16
C GLN A 57 -10.80 -17.00 -4.62
N GLU A 58 -10.81 -17.97 -5.53
CA GLU A 58 -9.59 -18.53 -6.12
C GLU A 58 -8.79 -17.47 -6.88
N GLU A 59 -9.48 -16.64 -7.67
CA GLU A 59 -8.86 -15.55 -8.41
C GLU A 59 -8.29 -14.47 -7.47
N GLN A 60 -9.01 -14.14 -6.39
CA GLN A 60 -8.53 -13.20 -5.38
C GLN A 60 -7.28 -13.75 -4.66
N ALA A 61 -7.30 -15.01 -4.27
CA ALA A 61 -6.16 -15.66 -3.62
C ALA A 61 -4.93 -15.71 -4.56
N ARG A 62 -5.16 -15.99 -5.86
CA ARG A 62 -4.11 -15.99 -6.88
C ARG A 62 -3.48 -14.60 -7.02
N ARG A 63 -4.31 -13.53 -7.11
CA ARG A 63 -3.83 -12.16 -7.20
C ARG A 63 -3.02 -11.74 -5.97
N GLN A 64 -3.52 -12.07 -4.77
CA GLN A 64 -2.80 -11.77 -3.53
C GLN A 64 -1.42 -12.44 -3.52
N LYS A 65 -1.35 -13.71 -3.91
CA LYS A 65 -0.08 -14.43 -3.99
C LYS A 65 0.88 -13.82 -5.01
N GLU A 66 0.39 -13.42 -6.18
CA GLU A 66 1.19 -12.77 -7.22
C GLU A 66 1.72 -11.40 -6.74
N GLU A 67 0.89 -10.63 -6.01
CA GLU A 67 1.27 -9.36 -5.40
C GLU A 67 2.35 -9.56 -4.32
N GLU A 68 2.16 -10.50 -3.40
CA GLU A 68 3.14 -10.84 -2.35
C GLU A 68 4.49 -11.28 -2.95
N GLU A 69 4.45 -12.13 -3.98
CA GLU A 69 5.66 -12.55 -4.68
C GLU A 69 6.35 -11.40 -5.44
N ALA A 70 5.56 -10.48 -6.01
CA ALA A 70 6.09 -9.29 -6.68
C ALA A 70 6.73 -8.32 -5.67
N GLU A 71 6.07 -8.08 -4.53
CA GLU A 71 6.60 -7.26 -3.44
C GLU A 71 7.89 -7.85 -2.87
N LYS A 72 7.92 -9.17 -2.65
CA LYS A 72 9.13 -9.86 -2.19
C LYS A 72 10.29 -9.71 -3.20
N ARG A 73 10.00 -9.89 -4.49
CA ARG A 73 11.03 -9.68 -5.55
C ARG A 73 11.53 -8.23 -5.57
N GLU A 74 10.62 -7.23 -5.48
CA GLU A 74 11.00 -5.82 -5.42
C GLU A 74 11.86 -5.53 -4.18
N PHE A 75 11.47 -6.09 -3.03
CA PHE A 75 12.22 -5.95 -1.79
C PHE A 75 13.62 -6.55 -1.90
N ASP A 76 13.75 -7.78 -2.41
CA ASP A 76 15.04 -8.45 -2.60
C ASP A 76 15.93 -7.70 -3.61
N GLU A 77 15.36 -7.19 -4.69
CA GLU A 77 16.09 -6.40 -5.69
C GLU A 77 16.55 -5.05 -5.16
N SER A 78 15.83 -4.46 -4.20
CA SER A 78 16.19 -3.18 -3.60
C SER A 78 17.52 -3.18 -2.83
N PHE A 79 17.99 -4.35 -2.40
CA PHE A 79 19.31 -4.49 -1.79
C PHE A 79 20.44 -4.41 -2.81
N LYS A 80 20.17 -4.78 -4.07
CA LYS A 80 21.14 -4.70 -5.17
C LYS A 80 21.09 -3.31 -5.84
N ASN A 81 19.87 -2.77 -5.94
CA ASN A 81 19.59 -1.48 -6.58
C ASN A 81 18.86 -0.53 -5.59
N PRO A 82 19.58 -0.04 -4.55
CA PRO A 82 18.97 0.82 -3.52
C PRO A 82 18.50 2.16 -4.11
N LYS A 83 17.32 2.60 -3.67
CA LYS A 83 16.75 3.90 -4.04
C LYS A 83 17.54 5.01 -3.35
N SER A 84 17.76 6.13 -4.03
CA SER A 84 18.47 7.28 -3.48
C SER A 84 17.53 8.45 -3.26
N ALA A 85 17.26 8.77 -1.98
CA ALA A 85 16.53 9.97 -1.63
C ALA A 85 17.43 11.23 -1.73
N ASP A 86 16.87 12.35 -2.14
CA ASP A 86 17.54 13.63 -2.07
C ASP A 86 17.57 14.15 -0.63
N LEU A 87 18.75 14.12 -0.03
CA LEU A 87 18.95 14.59 1.33
C LEU A 87 19.33 16.08 1.41
N SER A 88 19.51 16.77 0.28
CA SER A 88 19.94 18.18 0.28
C SER A 88 18.94 19.10 0.97
N ASN A 89 17.66 18.78 0.88
CA ASN A 89 16.55 19.51 1.48
C ASN A 89 15.83 18.74 2.60
N ALA A 90 16.41 17.62 3.06
CA ALA A 90 15.79 16.83 4.13
C ALA A 90 16.15 17.40 5.51
N HIS A 91 15.20 17.34 6.44
CA HIS A 91 15.47 17.64 7.85
C HIS A 91 16.10 16.41 8.51
N ILE A 92 17.33 16.55 8.98
CA ILE A 92 18.14 15.43 9.46
C ILE A 92 18.40 15.54 10.97
N ARG A 93 18.13 14.44 11.69
CA ARG A 93 18.60 14.18 13.06
C ARG A 93 19.69 13.12 13.06
N GLY A 94 20.78 13.35 13.77
CA GLY A 94 21.88 12.42 13.92
C GLY A 94 23.14 12.85 13.21
N ASP A 95 24.15 11.98 13.23
CA ASP A 95 25.49 12.26 12.70
C ASP A 95 25.48 12.22 11.15
N LYS A 96 26.11 13.20 10.51
CA LYS A 96 26.24 13.25 9.05
C LYS A 96 27.03 12.05 8.49
N GLY A 97 27.95 11.50 9.27
CA GLY A 97 28.75 10.32 8.96
C GLY A 97 28.14 9.00 9.37
N ALA A 98 26.87 8.98 9.79
CA ALA A 98 26.19 7.76 10.22
C ALA A 98 26.22 6.68 9.13
N LYS A 99 26.47 5.43 9.54
CA LYS A 99 26.51 4.25 8.66
C LYS A 99 25.15 3.98 7.97
N TYR A 100 24.06 4.22 8.72
CA TYR A 100 22.70 4.00 8.25
C TYR A 100 21.97 5.34 8.11
N THR A 101 21.20 5.42 7.03
CA THR A 101 20.29 6.54 6.78
C THR A 101 18.88 6.01 6.70
N LEU A 102 18.02 6.43 7.61
CA LEU A 102 16.59 6.15 7.60
C LEU A 102 15.86 7.41 7.15
N VAL A 103 15.28 7.38 5.96
CA VAL A 103 14.42 8.45 5.45
C VAL A 103 12.98 8.05 5.67
N GLU A 104 12.17 8.91 6.27
CA GLU A 104 10.73 8.71 6.47
C GLU A 104 9.95 9.75 5.66
N TYR A 105 8.97 9.27 4.90
CA TYR A 105 7.92 10.06 4.27
C TYR A 105 6.64 9.91 5.09
N SER A 106 6.23 10.96 5.76
CA SER A 106 5.30 10.86 6.87
C SER A 106 4.22 11.94 6.86
N ASP A 107 3.14 11.66 7.59
CA ASP A 107 1.98 12.52 7.78
C ASP A 107 1.71 12.67 9.28
N PHE A 108 1.77 13.89 9.79
CA PHE A 108 1.58 14.19 11.21
C PHE A 108 0.21 13.77 11.76
N GLN A 109 -0.80 13.60 10.92
CA GLN A 109 -2.15 13.18 11.37
C GLN A 109 -2.38 11.68 11.19
N CYS A 110 -1.54 10.97 10.45
CA CYS A 110 -1.70 9.54 10.21
C CYS A 110 -1.43 8.71 11.48
N PRO A 111 -2.37 7.84 11.93
CA PRO A 111 -2.16 7.01 13.14
C PRO A 111 -0.97 6.05 12.99
N TYR A 112 -0.76 5.52 11.78
CA TYR A 112 0.38 4.64 11.51
C TYR A 112 1.71 5.41 11.54
N CYS A 113 1.72 6.71 11.23
CA CYS A 113 2.91 7.55 11.36
C CYS A 113 3.27 7.81 12.82
N SER A 114 2.29 7.91 13.74
CA SER A 114 2.57 7.95 15.17
C SER A 114 3.28 6.67 15.66
N LYS A 115 2.84 5.51 15.15
CA LYS A 115 3.53 4.25 15.41
C LYS A 115 4.92 4.21 14.77
N GLY A 116 5.06 4.73 13.55
CA GLY A 116 6.35 4.91 12.87
C GLY A 116 7.31 5.77 13.69
N TYR A 117 6.85 6.92 14.17
CA TYR A 117 7.61 7.80 15.06
C TYR A 117 8.17 7.08 16.29
N GLN A 118 7.33 6.27 16.97
CA GLN A 118 7.79 5.49 18.14
C GLN A 118 8.88 4.48 17.75
N ASN A 119 8.73 3.78 16.64
CA ASN A 119 9.71 2.84 16.13
C ASN A 119 11.02 3.54 15.75
N VAL A 120 10.95 4.71 15.11
CA VAL A 120 12.11 5.54 14.76
C VAL A 120 12.87 5.97 16.00
N GLU A 121 12.18 6.40 17.06
CA GLU A 121 12.84 6.78 18.33
C GLU A 121 13.54 5.57 18.99
N VAL A 122 12.96 4.37 18.94
CA VAL A 122 13.62 3.14 19.41
C VAL A 122 14.86 2.83 18.56
N LEU A 123 14.76 2.91 17.23
CA LEU A 123 15.90 2.68 16.32
C LEU A 123 17.02 3.70 16.54
N ARG A 124 16.67 4.99 16.67
CA ARG A 124 17.66 6.06 16.96
C ARG A 124 18.39 5.82 18.29
N LYS A 125 17.67 5.40 19.33
CA LYS A 125 18.27 5.03 20.60
C LYS A 125 19.17 3.79 20.49
N LYS A 126 18.73 2.78 19.75
CA LYS A 126 19.45 1.50 19.59
C LYS A 126 20.75 1.65 18.80
N TYR A 127 20.71 2.37 17.68
CA TYR A 127 21.86 2.51 16.78
C TYR A 127 22.70 3.76 17.05
N GLY A 128 22.20 4.71 17.84
CA GLY A 128 22.90 5.90 18.26
C GLY A 128 23.51 6.69 17.10
N LYS A 129 24.82 6.99 17.19
CA LYS A 129 25.56 7.73 16.16
C LYS A 129 25.67 7.00 14.80
N ASN A 130 25.35 5.69 14.76
CA ASN A 130 25.39 4.92 13.50
C ASN A 130 24.13 5.09 12.67
N LEU A 131 23.05 5.68 13.19
CA LEU A 131 21.81 5.95 12.45
C LEU A 131 21.56 7.46 12.41
N ARG A 132 21.43 8.01 11.19
CA ARG A 132 20.81 9.32 10.97
C ARG A 132 19.40 9.13 10.45
N PHE A 133 18.51 9.99 10.91
CA PHE A 133 17.10 10.02 10.53
C PHE A 133 16.82 11.27 9.70
N ALA A 134 16.18 11.11 8.56
CA ALA A 134 15.73 12.18 7.68
C ALA A 134 14.21 12.15 7.57
N TYR A 135 13.57 13.28 7.86
CA TYR A 135 12.12 13.44 7.77
C TYR A 135 11.75 14.19 6.49
N LYS A 136 10.72 13.71 5.81
CA LYS A 136 10.11 14.31 4.63
C LYS A 136 8.58 14.25 4.74
N ASN A 137 7.92 15.28 4.23
CA ASN A 137 6.47 15.39 4.33
C ASN A 137 5.75 14.60 3.23
N LEU A 138 4.73 13.84 3.64
CA LEU A 138 3.78 13.20 2.74
C LEU A 138 2.35 13.36 3.29
N PRO A 139 1.83 14.60 3.37
CA PRO A 139 0.48 14.84 3.89
C PRO A 139 -0.56 14.20 2.98
N LEU A 140 -1.43 13.35 3.56
CA LEU A 140 -2.49 12.66 2.82
C LEU A 140 -3.73 13.56 2.71
N PRO A 141 -4.39 13.61 1.54
CA PRO A 141 -5.45 14.60 1.28
C PRO A 141 -6.72 14.39 2.10
N PHE A 142 -6.93 13.20 2.65
CA PHE A 142 -8.07 12.87 3.51
C PHE A 142 -7.83 13.13 5.01
N HIS A 143 -6.64 13.58 5.38
CA HIS A 143 -6.31 14.02 6.73
C HIS A 143 -6.32 15.55 6.80
N PRO A 144 -7.36 16.18 7.39
CA PRO A 144 -7.54 17.64 7.33
C PRO A 144 -6.42 18.44 7.99
N GLN A 145 -5.71 17.85 8.97
CA GLN A 145 -4.59 18.53 9.65
C GLN A 145 -3.20 18.12 9.08
N ALA A 146 -3.11 17.21 8.12
CA ALA A 146 -1.83 16.78 7.57
C ALA A 146 -1.06 17.92 6.89
N MET A 147 -1.69 18.62 5.95
CA MET A 147 -1.06 19.75 5.26
C MET A 147 -0.77 20.94 6.19
N PRO A 148 -1.69 21.39 7.06
CA PRO A 148 -1.38 22.40 8.07
C PRO A 148 -0.18 22.02 8.95
N ALA A 149 -0.12 20.79 9.50
CA ALA A 149 0.98 20.34 10.33
C ALA A 149 2.32 20.35 9.57
N ALA A 150 2.33 19.84 8.32
CA ALA A 150 3.51 19.88 7.46
C ALA A 150 3.98 21.32 7.21
N THR A 151 3.09 22.27 6.93
CA THR A 151 3.46 23.68 6.70
C THR A 151 4.02 24.33 7.96
N TYR A 152 3.47 24.06 9.13
CA TYR A 152 4.00 24.61 10.39
C TYR A 152 5.34 23.98 10.76
N PHE A 153 5.57 22.70 10.46
CA PHE A 153 6.87 22.07 10.65
C PHE A 153 7.95 22.72 9.76
N GLU A 154 7.66 22.87 8.47
CA GLU A 154 8.60 23.51 7.53
C GLU A 154 8.85 24.98 7.90
N ALA A 155 7.82 25.73 8.27
CA ALA A 155 7.96 27.10 8.75
C ALA A 155 8.80 27.20 10.04
N ALA A 156 8.66 26.26 10.96
CA ALA A 156 9.47 26.18 12.16
C ALA A 156 10.95 25.93 11.80
N ALA A 157 11.21 25.09 10.82
CA ALA A 157 12.57 24.80 10.33
C ALA A 157 13.26 26.05 9.76
N LEU A 158 12.52 26.98 9.16
CA LEU A 158 13.05 28.27 8.70
C LEU A 158 13.46 29.20 9.86
N GLN A 159 12.94 28.97 11.07
CA GLN A 159 13.35 29.73 12.24
C GLN A 159 14.48 29.04 13.01
N SER A 160 14.31 27.74 13.29
CA SER A 160 15.28 26.93 14.01
C SER A 160 15.00 25.45 13.80
N MET A 161 15.97 24.71 13.32
CA MET A 161 15.85 23.26 13.14
C MET A 161 15.62 22.52 14.48
N ASP A 162 16.29 22.93 15.55
CA ASP A 162 16.09 22.32 16.86
C ASP A 162 14.67 22.51 17.38
N LYS A 163 14.07 23.68 17.15
CA LYS A 163 12.69 23.96 17.52
C LYS A 163 11.70 23.24 16.59
N ALA A 164 12.00 23.12 15.30
CA ALA A 164 11.20 22.34 14.37
C ALA A 164 11.11 20.88 14.81
N TRP A 165 12.22 20.29 15.25
CA TRP A 165 12.20 18.94 15.78
C TRP A 165 11.41 18.81 17.10
N GLN A 166 11.43 19.82 17.95
CA GLN A 166 10.57 19.83 19.14
C GLN A 166 9.09 19.87 18.74
N LEU A 167 8.75 20.70 17.74
CA LEU A 167 7.39 20.78 17.21
C LEU A 167 6.96 19.45 16.57
N HIS A 168 7.84 18.82 15.77
CA HIS A 168 7.63 17.51 15.19
C HIS A 168 7.24 16.46 16.25
N ASP A 169 8.04 16.36 17.31
CA ASP A 169 7.82 15.41 18.40
C ASP A 169 6.49 15.70 19.13
N MET A 170 6.20 16.99 19.39
CA MET A 170 4.95 17.41 20.01
C MET A 170 3.73 17.08 19.16
N MET A 171 3.81 17.23 17.82
CA MET A 171 2.72 16.90 16.92
C MET A 171 2.42 15.40 16.92
N PHE A 172 3.42 14.53 16.84
CA PHE A 172 3.20 13.08 16.91
C PHE A 172 2.68 12.61 18.28
N GLN A 173 3.09 13.27 19.35
CA GLN A 173 2.61 12.95 20.70
C GLN A 173 1.19 13.45 20.98
N ASN A 174 0.66 14.36 20.14
CA ASN A 174 -0.64 15.01 20.34
C ASN A 174 -1.51 15.00 19.07
N GLN A 175 -1.45 13.95 18.27
CA GLN A 175 -2.17 13.88 16.97
C GLN A 175 -3.66 14.22 17.04
N ALA A 176 -4.34 13.79 18.11
CA ALA A 176 -5.77 14.03 18.28
C ALA A 176 -6.13 15.52 18.49
N ASN A 177 -5.15 16.34 18.85
CA ASN A 177 -5.34 17.76 19.19
C ASN A 177 -4.74 18.70 18.13
N LEU A 178 -4.28 18.17 16.99
CA LEU A 178 -3.72 19.01 15.92
C LEU A 178 -4.74 20.02 15.44
N GLY A 179 -4.32 21.28 15.35
CA GLY A 179 -5.12 22.42 14.96
C GLY A 179 -4.42 23.72 15.29
N GLU A 180 -4.98 24.86 14.89
CA GLU A 180 -4.34 26.17 15.01
C GLU A 180 -3.97 26.49 16.46
N ASP A 181 -4.88 26.27 17.41
CA ASP A 181 -4.61 26.50 18.85
C ASP A 181 -3.43 25.66 19.34
N PHE A 182 -3.38 24.37 18.95
CA PHE A 182 -2.25 23.52 19.29
C PHE A 182 -0.92 24.06 18.73
N TYR A 183 -0.89 24.45 17.45
CA TYR A 183 0.34 24.96 16.82
C TYR A 183 0.81 26.25 17.49
N LYS A 184 -0.11 27.13 17.84
CA LYS A 184 0.17 28.40 18.53
C LYS A 184 0.73 28.16 19.92
N ASP A 185 0.12 27.28 20.72
CA ASP A 185 0.57 26.96 22.05
C ASP A 185 1.93 26.24 22.04
N ALA A 186 2.11 25.29 21.11
CA ALA A 186 3.37 24.60 20.90
C ALA A 186 4.48 25.59 20.51
N ALA A 187 4.23 26.47 19.54
CA ALA A 187 5.18 27.49 19.12
C ALA A 187 5.62 28.39 20.28
N LYS A 188 4.65 28.86 21.10
CA LYS A 188 4.92 29.65 22.29
C LYS A 188 5.78 28.88 23.30
N LYS A 189 5.42 27.62 23.56
CA LYS A 189 6.12 26.76 24.52
C LYS A 189 7.58 26.54 24.17
N ILE A 190 7.90 26.39 22.89
CA ILE A 190 9.28 26.16 22.40
C ILE A 190 9.97 27.46 21.95
N GLY A 191 9.31 28.62 22.12
CA GLY A 191 9.87 29.94 21.86
C GLY A 191 10.06 30.27 20.37
N LEU A 192 9.18 29.76 19.49
CA LEU A 192 9.06 30.22 18.09
C LEU A 192 8.30 31.55 18.05
N ASP A 193 8.62 32.41 17.10
CA ASP A 193 7.85 33.59 16.78
C ASP A 193 6.61 33.14 15.99
N TRP A 194 5.43 33.28 16.61
CA TRP A 194 4.16 32.86 16.02
C TRP A 194 3.82 33.64 14.76
N ALA A 195 3.96 34.96 14.77
CA ALA A 195 3.61 35.79 13.61
C ALA A 195 4.49 35.44 12.41
N LYS A 196 5.78 35.20 12.64
CA LYS A 196 6.70 34.74 11.62
C LYS A 196 6.33 33.32 11.15
N LEU A 197 5.98 32.43 12.07
CA LEU A 197 5.58 31.04 11.77
C LEU A 197 4.36 31.00 10.84
N GLU A 198 3.30 31.79 11.15
CA GLU A 198 2.11 31.89 10.29
C GLU A 198 2.41 32.44 8.91
N LYS A 199 3.28 33.46 8.83
CA LYS A 199 3.69 34.04 7.57
C LYS A 199 4.47 33.02 6.72
N ASP A 200 5.45 32.37 7.34
CA ASP A 200 6.34 31.42 6.64
C ASP A 200 5.56 30.16 6.22
N ALA A 201 4.60 29.69 7.03
CA ALA A 201 3.72 28.55 6.70
C ALA A 201 2.89 28.77 5.41
N LYS A 202 2.59 30.02 5.07
CA LYS A 202 1.87 30.41 3.85
C LYS A 202 2.80 30.70 2.66
N SER A 203 4.10 30.55 2.84
CA SER A 203 5.08 30.92 1.80
C SER A 203 5.16 29.88 0.68
N ASP A 204 5.47 30.37 -0.52
CA ASP A 204 5.74 29.47 -1.68
C ASP A 204 6.93 28.55 -1.43
N ALA A 205 7.90 28.96 -0.63
CA ALA A 205 9.06 28.13 -0.29
C ALA A 205 8.66 26.88 0.48
N VAL A 206 7.82 27.04 1.51
CA VAL A 206 7.28 25.93 2.31
C VAL A 206 6.43 25.02 1.45
N LYS A 207 5.52 25.59 0.65
CA LYS A 207 4.67 24.83 -0.27
C LYS A 207 5.49 23.97 -1.23
N LYS A 208 6.45 24.58 -1.94
CA LYS A 208 7.33 23.89 -2.90
C LYS A 208 8.16 22.78 -2.23
N LYS A 209 8.59 23.00 -0.98
CA LYS A 209 9.33 21.97 -0.23
C LYS A 209 8.47 20.73 0.02
N ILE A 210 7.23 20.91 0.50
CA ILE A 210 6.30 19.82 0.73
C ILE A 210 5.94 19.12 -0.58
N GLU A 211 5.66 19.87 -1.63
CA GLU A 211 5.37 19.32 -2.97
C GLU A 211 6.53 18.46 -3.50
N ALA A 212 7.78 18.92 -3.31
CA ALA A 212 8.97 18.16 -3.71
C ALA A 212 9.10 16.84 -2.95
N ASP A 213 8.82 16.84 -1.64
CA ASP A 213 8.83 15.61 -0.83
C ASP A 213 7.74 14.62 -1.28
N MET A 214 6.53 15.12 -1.57
CA MET A 214 5.41 14.31 -2.07
C MET A 214 5.71 13.69 -3.44
N GLU A 215 6.30 14.47 -4.35
CA GLU A 215 6.69 13.97 -5.67
C GLU A 215 7.83 12.94 -5.59
N GLU A 216 8.76 13.11 -4.67
CA GLU A 216 9.81 12.13 -4.43
C GLU A 216 9.25 10.83 -3.84
N ALA A 217 8.36 10.92 -2.84
CA ALA A 217 7.66 9.77 -2.28
C ALA A 217 6.94 8.95 -3.36
N LYS A 218 6.25 9.64 -4.28
CA LYS A 218 5.56 9.03 -5.41
C LYS A 218 6.52 8.28 -6.34
N LYS A 219 7.71 8.83 -6.63
CA LYS A 219 8.75 8.16 -7.44
C LYS A 219 9.21 6.85 -6.80
N PHE A 220 9.18 6.76 -5.47
CA PHE A 220 9.54 5.54 -4.75
C PHE A 220 8.36 4.57 -4.57
N GLY A 221 7.18 4.92 -5.08
CA GLY A 221 5.99 4.08 -5.02
C GLY A 221 5.28 4.11 -3.66
N PHE A 222 5.51 5.16 -2.85
CA PHE A 222 4.78 5.36 -1.60
C PHE A 222 3.41 5.98 -1.89
N GLN A 223 2.36 5.17 -1.77
CA GLN A 223 0.95 5.57 -1.95
C GLN A 223 0.25 5.89 -0.62
N GLY A 224 0.92 5.63 0.50
CA GLY A 224 0.43 5.86 1.85
C GLY A 224 1.58 6.11 2.82
N THR A 225 1.24 6.38 4.07
CA THR A 225 2.21 6.74 5.12
C THR A 225 2.13 5.80 6.34
N PRO A 226 3.26 5.61 7.03
CA PRO A 226 4.60 6.07 6.68
C PRO A 226 5.23 5.23 5.57
N GLY A 227 6.10 5.86 4.75
CA GLY A 227 7.02 5.18 3.84
C GLY A 227 8.45 5.42 4.31
N PHE A 228 9.30 4.38 4.29
CA PHE A 228 10.70 4.52 4.71
C PHE A 228 11.66 4.05 3.62
N LEU A 229 12.86 4.65 3.62
CA LEU A 229 14.03 4.11 2.93
C LEU A 229 15.15 3.93 3.96
N LEU A 230 15.54 2.68 4.23
CA LEU A 230 16.71 2.39 5.06
C LEU A 230 17.90 2.05 4.16
N ASN A 231 18.86 2.96 4.04
CA ASN A 231 19.94 2.90 3.05
C ASN A 231 19.44 2.59 1.63
N GLY A 232 18.27 3.13 1.27
CA GLY A 232 17.66 2.94 -0.05
C GLY A 232 16.75 1.72 -0.17
N VAL A 233 16.69 0.85 0.83
CA VAL A 233 15.73 -0.28 0.88
C VAL A 233 14.36 0.25 1.31
N PRO A 234 13.30 0.11 0.48
CA PRO A 234 11.98 0.63 0.81
C PRO A 234 11.23 -0.23 1.83
N VAL A 235 10.55 0.44 2.75
CA VAL A 235 9.62 -0.17 3.73
C VAL A 235 8.31 0.59 3.65
N LYS A 236 7.23 -0.07 3.24
CA LYS A 236 5.90 0.54 3.01
C LYS A 236 5.00 0.28 4.22
N GLY A 237 5.01 1.18 5.20
CA GLY A 237 4.18 1.09 6.41
C GLY A 237 4.97 1.09 7.71
N ALA A 238 4.23 1.08 8.84
CA ALA A 238 4.80 1.13 10.20
C ALA A 238 5.21 -0.28 10.69
N TYR A 239 6.19 -0.87 10.05
CA TYR A 239 6.73 -2.16 10.46
C TYR A 239 7.41 -2.07 11.84
N PRO A 240 7.46 -3.19 12.60
CA PRO A 240 8.13 -3.22 13.89
C PRO A 240 9.65 -3.05 13.75
N VAL A 241 10.30 -2.67 14.86
CA VAL A 241 11.76 -2.41 14.91
C VAL A 241 12.59 -3.59 14.41
N GLU A 242 12.14 -4.81 14.70
CA GLU A 242 12.80 -6.07 14.32
C GLU A 242 12.92 -6.22 12.78
N PHE A 243 11.98 -5.66 12.04
CA PHE A 243 12.04 -5.67 10.57
C PHE A 243 13.17 -4.77 10.04
N PHE A 244 13.34 -3.59 10.63
CA PHE A 244 14.48 -2.72 10.31
C PHE A 244 15.82 -3.34 10.73
N ASP A 245 15.85 -4.08 11.85
CA ASP A 245 17.04 -4.83 12.28
C ASP A 245 17.42 -5.90 11.27
N GLN A 246 16.45 -6.62 10.69
CA GLN A 246 16.69 -7.61 9.64
C GLN A 246 17.27 -6.96 8.36
N ILE A 247 16.75 -5.78 7.96
CA ILE A 247 17.31 -5.03 6.83
C ILE A 247 18.77 -4.65 7.13
N ILE A 248 19.05 -4.12 8.32
CA ILE A 248 20.42 -3.74 8.72
C ILE A 248 21.34 -4.96 8.71
N ALA A 249 20.90 -6.10 9.27
CA ALA A 249 21.69 -7.32 9.26
C ALA A 249 22.01 -7.80 7.83
N ARG A 250 21.04 -7.72 6.93
CA ARG A 250 21.23 -8.08 5.51
C ARG A 250 22.17 -7.10 4.79
N LEU A 251 22.07 -5.80 5.06
CA LEU A 251 22.99 -4.77 4.55
C LEU A 251 24.44 -4.99 5.04
N GLU A 252 24.61 -5.64 6.18
CA GLU A 252 25.94 -6.02 6.73
C GLU A 252 26.46 -7.38 6.26
N GLY A 253 25.72 -8.07 5.37
CA GLY A 253 26.07 -9.42 4.92
C GLY A 253 25.90 -10.49 6.01
N LYS A 254 25.07 -10.22 7.02
CA LYS A 254 24.81 -11.14 8.16
C LYS A 254 23.45 -11.84 8.05
N GLY A 255 22.68 -11.54 7.00
CA GLY A 255 21.26 -11.91 6.88
C GLY A 255 20.94 -13.22 6.14
N ASP A 256 21.92 -13.88 5.53
CA ASP A 256 21.73 -15.10 4.76
C ASP A 256 22.44 -16.29 5.42
N LYS A 257 21.96 -16.69 6.61
CA LYS A 257 22.30 -17.99 7.20
C LYS A 257 21.05 -18.72 7.64
#